data_137e83452ae01ff5f5b76ab4bb4fe5d1
#
_entry.id   137e83452ae01ff5f5b76ab4bb4fe5d1
#
_cell.length_a   1.000
_cell.length_b   1.000
_cell.length_c   1.000
_cell.angle_alpha   90.00
_cell.angle_beta   90.00
_cell.angle_gamma   90.00
#
_symmetry.space_group_name_H-M   'P 1'
#
loop_
_entity.id
_entity.type
_entity.pdbx_description
1 polymer ?
#
loop_
_entity_poly.entity_id
_entity_poly.type
_entity_poly.pdbx_seq_one_letter_code
_entity_poly.pdbx_strand_id
1 'polypeptide(L)'
;MKVGRTTNALLAFALVGLLFGCASRPTNVLLPVADTSPSSSKVEMLVATTRARSANPAEMYTGERGSAPSFADITVSIPPASVRKVGEVAWPKKLPSNPATDFAVVKAEELTRDGAKEWLHASVKKSPDHSVLVFIHGFNNRFEDSVYRFAQIAKDTGTDSAPILVTWPSRGSTLAYGYDRESTNYTRDALETLFQYLAHDPEVKEVSILAHSMGNWLALESLRQMAIRNGGLPAKFKNVMLAAPDVDVDVFRTQIADMGKQHPQFTLFVSQDDRALKVSRRVWGNIPRLGSIDPEQAPYKEELASNNVVVIDLTKVKSGDSLNHGKFASSPQIVQLIGTRMAGGQSLTDSRVGLGDTIVQATTGAAAAAGSAAGLVISAPVAMVDQNTRENYGNEVESLTGSQSSKKTNAGSKNCNLPVAPTKGCKK
;
A
#
# COMPACT_ATOMS: atom_id res chain seq x y z
N MET A 1 27.28 45.85 -23.85
CA MET A 1 26.71 45.08 -22.73
C MET A 1 25.17 45.04 -22.83
N LYS A 2 24.58 44.14 -23.59
CA LYS A 2 23.11 43.95 -23.72
C LYS A 2 22.70 42.48 -23.84
N VAL A 3 23.45 41.52 -23.26
CA VAL A 3 23.19 40.08 -23.39
C VAL A 3 22.45 39.48 -22.17
N GLY A 4 22.32 40.22 -21.06
CA GLY A 4 21.77 39.67 -19.81
C GLY A 4 20.23 39.71 -19.64
N ARG A 5 19.49 40.43 -20.52
CA ARG A 5 18.02 40.55 -20.35
C ARG A 5 17.21 39.47 -21.12
N THR A 6 17.75 38.92 -22.16
CA THR A 6 17.07 37.87 -22.99
C THR A 6 17.16 36.50 -22.36
N THR A 7 18.21 36.17 -21.62
CA THR A 7 18.38 34.89 -20.92
C THR A 7 17.42 34.73 -19.75
N ASN A 8 17.16 35.78 -18.99
CA ASN A 8 16.20 35.72 -17.87
C ASN A 8 14.74 35.62 -18.33
N ALA A 9 14.40 36.19 -19.49
CA ALA A 9 13.06 36.07 -20.06
C ALA A 9 12.81 34.65 -20.61
N LEU A 10 13.79 33.96 -21.17
CA LEU A 10 13.70 32.60 -21.63
C LEU A 10 13.61 31.59 -20.48
N LEU A 11 14.33 31.82 -19.37
CA LEU A 11 14.18 31.01 -18.16
C LEU A 11 12.81 31.17 -17.52
N ALA A 12 12.25 32.39 -17.46
CA ALA A 12 10.91 32.63 -16.95
C ALA A 12 9.82 32.00 -17.83
N PHE A 13 9.99 32.01 -19.16
CA PHE A 13 9.06 31.35 -20.09
C PHE A 13 9.15 29.81 -20.02
N ALA A 14 10.34 29.25 -19.79
CA ALA A 14 10.52 27.81 -19.59
C ALA A 14 9.91 27.35 -18.26
N LEU A 15 9.93 28.17 -17.21
CA LEU A 15 9.29 27.87 -15.92
C LEU A 15 7.75 27.93 -16.00
N VAL A 16 7.20 28.86 -16.81
CA VAL A 16 5.75 28.99 -17.04
C VAL A 16 5.23 27.82 -17.90
N GLY A 17 6.02 27.32 -18.85
CA GLY A 17 5.66 26.17 -19.71
C GLY A 17 5.52 24.85 -18.95
N LEU A 18 6.14 24.70 -17.77
CA LEU A 18 6.00 23.52 -16.90
C LEU A 18 4.72 23.51 -16.05
N LEU A 19 3.96 24.61 -16.04
CA LEU A 19 2.71 24.74 -15.28
C LEU A 19 1.45 24.34 -16.07
N PHE A 20 1.53 24.11 -17.38
CA PHE A 20 0.39 23.77 -18.23
C PHE A 20 0.11 22.28 -18.42
N GLY A 21 0.79 21.39 -17.70
CA GLY A 21 0.56 19.94 -17.74
C GLY A 21 -0.46 19.38 -16.73
N CYS A 22 -1.09 20.20 -15.91
CA CYS A 22 -2.14 19.74 -15.01
C CYS A 22 -3.49 19.78 -15.73
N ALA A 23 -3.89 18.66 -16.35
CA ALA A 23 -5.31 18.42 -16.57
C ALA A 23 -6.00 18.63 -15.21
N SER A 24 -6.93 19.61 -15.12
CA SER A 24 -7.64 19.94 -13.88
C SER A 24 -8.32 18.67 -13.39
N ARG A 25 -7.97 18.23 -12.18
CA ARG A 25 -8.65 17.07 -11.59
C ARG A 25 -10.14 17.39 -11.48
N PRO A 26 -11.04 16.44 -11.81
CA PRO A 26 -12.46 16.65 -11.65
C PRO A 26 -12.81 17.07 -10.21
N THR A 27 -13.80 17.94 -10.05
CA THR A 27 -14.34 18.38 -8.77
C THR A 27 -15.81 17.99 -8.67
N ASN A 28 -16.38 18.05 -7.46
CA ASN A 28 -17.81 17.74 -7.22
C ASN A 28 -18.22 16.32 -7.62
N VAL A 29 -17.28 15.37 -7.52
CA VAL A 29 -17.48 13.97 -7.95
C VAL A 29 -18.07 13.07 -6.86
N LEU A 30 -18.24 13.60 -5.64
CA LEU A 30 -18.74 12.82 -4.49
C LEU A 30 -20.28 12.88 -4.33
N LEU A 31 -20.99 13.61 -5.17
CA LEU A 31 -22.45 13.55 -5.15
C LEU A 31 -22.93 12.15 -5.55
N PRO A 32 -23.71 11.48 -4.70
CA PRO A 32 -24.24 10.17 -5.02
C PRO A 32 -25.10 10.17 -6.28
N VAL A 33 -24.88 9.18 -7.13
CA VAL A 33 -25.67 8.91 -8.31
C VAL A 33 -26.42 7.59 -8.15
N ALA A 34 -27.52 7.41 -8.91
CA ALA A 34 -28.23 6.14 -8.93
C ALA A 34 -27.31 5.02 -9.44
N ASP A 35 -27.31 3.89 -8.75
CA ASP A 35 -26.57 2.69 -9.15
C ASP A 35 -27.31 1.97 -10.29
N THR A 36 -27.00 2.35 -11.51
CA THR A 36 -27.70 1.87 -12.72
C THR A 36 -26.89 0.82 -13.49
N SER A 37 -25.69 0.43 -13.00
CA SER A 37 -24.80 -0.52 -13.71
C SER A 37 -24.67 -1.85 -12.97
N PRO A 38 -25.43 -2.89 -13.36
CA PRO A 38 -25.33 -4.22 -12.74
C PRO A 38 -23.95 -4.89 -12.89
N SER A 39 -23.18 -4.51 -13.90
CA SER A 39 -21.84 -5.05 -14.17
C SER A 39 -20.74 -4.38 -13.37
N SER A 40 -21.02 -3.27 -12.70
CA SER A 40 -20.05 -2.56 -11.86
C SER A 40 -19.90 -3.22 -10.49
N SER A 41 -18.68 -3.22 -9.97
CA SER A 41 -18.38 -3.67 -8.60
C SER A 41 -18.56 -2.51 -7.64
N LYS A 42 -18.83 -2.81 -6.37
CA LYS A 42 -18.94 -1.82 -5.31
C LYS A 42 -17.82 -2.00 -4.30
N VAL A 43 -17.24 -0.89 -3.90
CA VAL A 43 -16.35 -0.83 -2.73
C VAL A 43 -17.01 0.10 -1.71
N GLU A 44 -17.46 -0.49 -0.61
CA GLU A 44 -17.97 0.20 0.56
C GLU A 44 -16.81 0.40 1.54
N MET A 45 -16.57 1.62 2.01
CA MET A 45 -15.46 1.93 2.91
C MET A 45 -15.88 2.82 4.06
N LEU A 46 -15.31 2.56 5.25
CA LEU A 46 -15.32 3.50 6.35
C LEU A 46 -14.24 4.54 6.12
N VAL A 47 -14.61 5.80 6.21
CA VAL A 47 -13.67 6.93 6.19
C VAL A 47 -13.50 7.45 7.60
N ALA A 48 -12.25 7.58 8.07
CA ALA A 48 -11.87 8.33 9.26
C ALA A 48 -11.04 9.54 8.83
N THR A 49 -11.45 10.74 9.22
CA THR A 49 -10.82 11.98 8.74
C THR A 49 -10.64 13.02 9.82
N THR A 50 -9.56 13.79 9.72
CA THR A 50 -9.31 15.00 10.52
C THR A 50 -9.44 16.28 9.66
N ARG A 51 -9.99 16.16 8.45
CA ARG A 51 -10.30 17.31 7.58
C ARG A 51 -11.49 18.09 8.12
N ALA A 52 -11.51 19.38 7.86
CA ALA A 52 -12.69 20.20 8.10
C ALA A 52 -13.81 19.83 7.11
N ARG A 53 -15.05 19.88 7.58
CA ARG A 53 -16.23 19.67 6.75
C ARG A 53 -16.36 20.78 5.71
N SER A 54 -16.76 20.42 4.51
CA SER A 54 -17.13 21.38 3.47
C SER A 54 -18.61 21.77 3.58
N ALA A 55 -18.90 23.01 3.25
CA ALA A 55 -20.29 23.44 3.03
C ALA A 55 -20.86 22.87 1.71
N ASN A 56 -19.99 22.38 0.82
CA ASN A 56 -20.38 21.76 -0.45
C ASN A 56 -20.51 20.23 -0.27
N PRO A 57 -21.72 19.65 -0.35
CA PRO A 57 -21.91 18.20 -0.21
C PRO A 57 -21.14 17.37 -1.25
N ALA A 58 -20.85 17.95 -2.41
CA ALA A 58 -20.11 17.29 -3.48
C ALA A 58 -18.60 17.17 -3.18
N GLU A 59 -18.11 17.85 -2.15
CA GLU A 59 -16.73 17.79 -1.66
C GLU A 59 -16.64 17.04 -0.33
N MET A 60 -17.70 17.08 0.51
CA MET A 60 -17.80 16.57 1.88
C MET A 60 -16.77 17.15 2.86
N TYR A 61 -15.49 17.05 2.56
CA TYR A 61 -14.39 17.51 3.42
C TYR A 61 -13.35 18.30 2.61
N THR A 62 -12.88 19.40 3.20
CA THR A 62 -11.90 20.30 2.59
C THR A 62 -10.45 19.82 2.80
N GLY A 63 -9.47 20.60 2.32
CA GLY A 63 -8.04 20.43 2.66
C GLY A 63 -7.64 21.01 4.01
N GLU A 64 -8.55 21.64 4.75
CA GLU A 64 -8.27 22.30 6.01
C GLU A 64 -8.43 21.34 7.20
N ARG A 65 -7.80 21.68 8.34
CA ARG A 65 -7.87 20.90 9.58
C ARG A 65 -9.22 21.09 10.27
N GLY A 66 -9.92 20.00 10.55
CA GLY A 66 -11.14 20.00 11.36
C GLY A 66 -10.82 20.05 12.85
N SER A 67 -11.77 20.46 13.68
CA SER A 67 -11.61 20.56 15.12
C SER A 67 -11.64 19.21 15.84
N ALA A 68 -12.19 18.18 15.22
CA ALA A 68 -12.28 16.81 15.73
C ALA A 68 -12.32 15.80 14.58
N PRO A 69 -11.94 14.54 14.83
CA PRO A 69 -12.12 13.46 13.85
C PRO A 69 -13.60 13.28 13.47
N SER A 70 -13.83 13.03 12.19
CA SER A 70 -15.14 12.73 11.60
C SER A 70 -15.12 11.39 10.90
N PHE A 71 -16.29 10.79 10.71
CA PHE A 71 -16.45 9.50 10.05
C PHE A 71 -17.49 9.59 8.93
N ALA A 72 -17.31 8.77 7.89
CA ALA A 72 -18.29 8.65 6.82
C ALA A 72 -18.31 7.21 6.26
N ASP A 73 -19.45 6.81 5.74
CA ASP A 73 -19.64 5.62 4.93
C ASP A 73 -19.75 6.04 3.46
N ILE A 74 -18.80 5.58 2.66
CA ILE A 74 -18.75 5.89 1.24
C ILE A 74 -18.73 4.59 0.44
N THR A 75 -19.66 4.51 -0.54
CA THR A 75 -19.66 3.41 -1.51
C THR A 75 -19.35 3.95 -2.90
N VAL A 76 -18.31 3.40 -3.51
CA VAL A 76 -17.92 3.72 -4.90
C VAL A 76 -18.27 2.56 -5.81
N SER A 77 -19.05 2.86 -6.87
CA SER A 77 -19.28 1.96 -7.99
C SER A 77 -18.10 2.04 -8.95
N ILE A 78 -17.56 0.88 -9.33
CA ILE A 78 -16.35 0.74 -10.15
C ILE A 78 -16.69 -0.06 -11.40
N PRO A 79 -16.52 0.49 -12.60
CA PRO A 79 -16.80 -0.21 -13.85
C PRO A 79 -15.89 -1.43 -14.02
N PRO A 80 -16.32 -2.45 -14.80
CA PRO A 80 -15.56 -3.67 -15.00
C PRO A 80 -14.23 -3.42 -15.74
N ALA A 81 -13.28 -4.36 -15.58
CA ALA A 81 -11.96 -4.27 -16.21
C ALA A 81 -11.99 -4.26 -17.75
N SER A 82 -13.12 -4.61 -18.37
CA SER A 82 -13.31 -4.50 -19.82
C SER A 82 -13.42 -3.05 -20.33
N VAL A 83 -13.76 -2.10 -19.44
CA VAL A 83 -13.92 -0.67 -19.80
C VAL A 83 -12.94 0.25 -19.07
N ARG A 84 -12.19 -0.24 -18.10
CA ARG A 84 -11.13 0.50 -17.40
C ARG A 84 -9.84 -0.31 -17.34
N LYS A 85 -8.72 0.35 -17.08
CA LYS A 85 -7.47 -0.35 -16.80
C LYS A 85 -7.33 -0.60 -15.29
N VAL A 86 -6.91 -1.82 -14.93
CA VAL A 86 -6.49 -2.16 -13.58
C VAL A 86 -5.32 -1.25 -13.18
N GLY A 87 -5.36 -0.72 -11.95
CA GLY A 87 -4.38 0.25 -11.48
C GLY A 87 -4.69 1.72 -11.79
N GLU A 88 -5.73 1.99 -12.62
CA GLU A 88 -6.13 3.36 -12.97
C GLU A 88 -7.52 3.68 -12.40
N VAL A 89 -7.70 4.91 -11.93
CA VAL A 89 -9.00 5.48 -11.59
C VAL A 89 -9.64 6.01 -12.86
N ALA A 90 -10.79 5.48 -13.23
CA ALA A 90 -11.61 5.99 -14.35
C ALA A 90 -12.39 7.23 -13.87
N TRP A 91 -11.72 8.39 -13.93
CA TRP A 91 -12.33 9.66 -13.53
C TRP A 91 -13.49 10.07 -14.45
N PRO A 92 -14.60 10.61 -13.90
CA PRO A 92 -15.69 11.11 -14.71
C PRO A 92 -15.24 12.30 -15.54
N LYS A 93 -15.54 12.27 -16.83
CA LYS A 93 -15.29 13.39 -17.75
C LYS A 93 -16.40 14.43 -17.75
N LYS A 94 -17.59 14.05 -17.28
CA LYS A 94 -18.79 14.88 -17.14
C LYS A 94 -19.53 14.49 -15.88
N LEU A 95 -20.29 15.43 -15.32
CA LEU A 95 -21.20 15.17 -14.20
C LEU A 95 -22.65 15.20 -14.69
N PRO A 96 -23.53 14.39 -14.10
CA PRO A 96 -23.25 13.36 -13.09
C PRO A 96 -22.38 12.22 -13.62
N SER A 97 -21.60 11.57 -12.72
CA SER A 97 -20.75 10.43 -13.08
C SER A 97 -21.59 9.26 -13.62
N ASN A 98 -21.06 8.53 -14.61
CA ASN A 98 -21.73 7.37 -15.19
C ASN A 98 -21.15 6.07 -14.60
N PRO A 99 -21.87 5.33 -13.75
CA PRO A 99 -21.35 4.10 -13.11
C PRO A 99 -20.93 2.99 -14.08
N ALA A 100 -21.38 3.03 -15.34
CA ALA A 100 -21.00 2.05 -16.35
C ALA A 100 -19.56 2.27 -16.89
N THR A 101 -19.05 3.50 -16.85
CA THR A 101 -17.77 3.89 -17.47
C THR A 101 -16.82 4.58 -16.51
N ASP A 102 -17.34 5.21 -15.45
CA ASP A 102 -16.59 6.04 -14.53
C ASP A 102 -16.65 5.46 -13.12
N PHE A 103 -15.69 5.82 -12.27
CA PHE A 103 -15.87 5.68 -10.84
C PHE A 103 -16.96 6.65 -10.40
N ALA A 104 -17.95 6.16 -9.69
CA ALA A 104 -19.11 6.95 -9.28
C ALA A 104 -19.45 6.65 -7.81
N VAL A 105 -19.63 7.70 -7.02
CA VAL A 105 -20.15 7.53 -5.66
C VAL A 105 -21.64 7.21 -5.75
N VAL A 106 -22.06 6.12 -5.09
CA VAL A 106 -23.46 5.71 -5.00
C VAL A 106 -24.02 5.87 -3.58
N LYS A 107 -23.14 6.01 -2.59
CA LYS A 107 -23.46 6.34 -1.20
C LYS A 107 -22.37 7.22 -0.62
N ALA A 108 -22.75 8.28 0.11
CA ALA A 108 -21.85 9.14 0.87
C ALA A 108 -22.63 9.70 2.06
N GLU A 109 -22.39 9.15 3.24
CA GLU A 109 -23.12 9.46 4.46
C GLU A 109 -22.15 9.71 5.60
N GLU A 110 -22.35 10.79 6.37
CA GLU A 110 -21.60 11.02 7.60
C GLU A 110 -22.09 10.07 8.69
N LEU A 111 -21.14 9.56 9.46
CA LEU A 111 -21.43 8.68 10.57
C LEU A 111 -21.09 9.34 11.93
N THR A 112 -21.84 8.99 12.96
CA THR A 112 -21.43 9.17 14.33
C THR A 112 -20.29 8.19 14.68
N ARG A 113 -19.63 8.39 15.83
CA ARG A 113 -18.62 7.42 16.31
C ARG A 113 -19.22 6.02 16.49
N ASP A 114 -20.42 5.93 17.03
CA ASP A 114 -21.08 4.64 17.27
C ASP A 114 -21.53 4.01 15.94
N GLY A 115 -22.06 4.80 15.01
CA GLY A 115 -22.34 4.32 13.64
C GLY A 115 -21.09 3.82 12.91
N ALA A 116 -19.93 4.44 13.12
CA ALA A 116 -18.67 3.95 12.56
C ALA A 116 -18.24 2.59 13.17
N LYS A 117 -18.49 2.36 14.47
CA LYS A 117 -18.25 1.05 15.11
C LYS A 117 -19.20 -0.02 14.58
N GLU A 118 -20.48 0.31 14.45
CA GLU A 118 -21.49 -0.61 13.88
C GLU A 118 -21.12 -0.99 12.45
N TRP A 119 -20.72 0.00 11.63
CA TRP A 119 -20.23 -0.24 10.28
C TRP A 119 -19.03 -1.18 10.28
N LEU A 120 -18.02 -0.93 11.14
CA LEU A 120 -16.83 -1.74 11.25
C LEU A 120 -17.17 -3.19 11.58
N HIS A 121 -17.99 -3.42 12.62
CA HIS A 121 -18.38 -4.78 13.02
C HIS A 121 -19.15 -5.49 11.91
N ALA A 122 -20.07 -4.80 11.22
CA ALA A 122 -20.81 -5.37 10.09
C ALA A 122 -19.88 -5.74 8.92
N SER A 123 -18.87 -4.90 8.64
CA SER A 123 -17.92 -5.12 7.56
C SER A 123 -16.91 -6.22 7.89
N VAL A 124 -16.35 -6.23 9.11
CA VAL A 124 -15.40 -7.26 9.56
C VAL A 124 -16.05 -8.65 9.57
N LYS A 125 -17.33 -8.78 9.92
CA LYS A 125 -18.07 -10.06 9.86
C LYS A 125 -18.19 -10.62 8.44
N LYS A 126 -18.12 -9.79 7.41
CA LYS A 126 -18.10 -10.22 6.00
C LYS A 126 -16.71 -10.73 5.56
N SER A 127 -15.66 -10.34 6.28
CA SER A 127 -14.27 -10.75 6.02
C SER A 127 -14.03 -12.16 6.62
N PRO A 128 -13.55 -13.14 5.84
CA PRO A 128 -13.27 -14.50 6.35
C PRO A 128 -12.30 -14.51 7.53
N ASP A 129 -11.29 -13.66 7.50
CA ASP A 129 -10.24 -13.57 8.52
C ASP A 129 -10.50 -12.48 9.56
N HIS A 130 -11.68 -11.88 9.57
CA HIS A 130 -12.01 -10.74 10.40
C HIS A 130 -10.94 -9.63 10.31
N SER A 131 -10.49 -9.37 9.10
CA SER A 131 -9.37 -8.48 8.81
C SER A 131 -9.81 -7.08 8.40
N VAL A 132 -8.93 -6.13 8.64
CA VAL A 132 -9.09 -4.72 8.29
C VAL A 132 -7.91 -4.28 7.41
N LEU A 133 -8.18 -3.55 6.35
CA LEU A 133 -7.18 -2.83 5.56
C LEU A 133 -7.31 -1.33 5.79
N VAL A 134 -6.29 -0.73 6.41
CA VAL A 134 -6.21 0.72 6.61
C VAL A 134 -5.34 1.32 5.51
N PHE A 135 -5.90 2.25 4.72
CA PHE A 135 -5.13 3.01 3.72
C PHE A 135 -4.93 4.46 4.15
N ILE A 136 -3.70 4.96 4.00
CA ILE A 136 -3.30 6.32 4.35
C ILE A 136 -2.69 6.97 3.11
N HIS A 137 -3.36 8.00 2.58
CA HIS A 137 -2.96 8.66 1.34
C HIS A 137 -1.70 9.54 1.49
N GLY A 138 -1.10 9.94 0.36
CA GLY A 138 0.08 10.80 0.31
C GLY A 138 -0.23 12.29 0.20
N PHE A 139 0.82 13.06 -0.06
CA PHE A 139 0.80 14.50 -0.34
C PHE A 139 -0.03 14.84 -1.59
N ASN A 140 -0.54 16.08 -1.63
CA ASN A 140 -1.25 16.64 -2.78
C ASN A 140 -2.50 15.85 -3.18
N ASN A 141 -3.24 15.34 -2.19
CA ASN A 141 -4.51 14.64 -2.39
C ASN A 141 -5.66 15.45 -1.80
N ARG A 142 -6.67 15.78 -2.61
CA ARG A 142 -7.97 16.21 -2.12
C ARG A 142 -8.70 15.01 -1.51
N PHE A 143 -9.83 15.26 -0.87
CA PHE A 143 -10.61 14.20 -0.24
C PHE A 143 -11.09 13.18 -1.29
N GLU A 144 -11.67 13.62 -2.39
CA GLU A 144 -12.13 12.78 -3.49
C GLU A 144 -11.00 11.99 -4.17
N ASP A 145 -9.78 12.55 -4.26
CA ASP A 145 -8.62 11.85 -4.81
C ASP A 145 -8.29 10.61 -3.95
N SER A 146 -8.35 10.75 -2.62
CA SER A 146 -8.07 9.65 -1.69
C SER A 146 -9.17 8.59 -1.70
N VAL A 147 -10.44 9.00 -1.79
CA VAL A 147 -11.59 8.08 -1.87
C VAL A 147 -11.50 7.20 -3.11
N TYR A 148 -11.34 7.80 -4.29
CA TYR A 148 -11.29 7.04 -5.54
C TYR A 148 -10.02 6.19 -5.66
N ARG A 149 -8.87 6.68 -5.18
CA ARG A 149 -7.64 5.89 -5.15
C ARG A 149 -7.77 4.67 -4.25
N PHE A 150 -8.34 4.82 -3.07
CA PHE A 150 -8.52 3.68 -2.18
C PHE A 150 -9.57 2.69 -2.70
N ALA A 151 -10.65 3.17 -3.28
CA ALA A 151 -11.63 2.30 -3.94
C ALA A 151 -10.97 1.47 -5.07
N GLN A 152 -10.09 2.09 -5.88
CA GLN A 152 -9.32 1.40 -6.91
C GLN A 152 -8.41 0.33 -6.29
N ILE A 153 -7.64 0.68 -5.25
CA ILE A 153 -6.73 -0.26 -4.58
C ILE A 153 -7.51 -1.45 -4.01
N ALA A 154 -8.56 -1.20 -3.22
CA ALA A 154 -9.37 -2.25 -2.60
C ALA A 154 -10.01 -3.18 -3.64
N LYS A 155 -10.51 -2.63 -4.76
CA LYS A 155 -11.05 -3.45 -5.86
C LYS A 155 -9.99 -4.25 -6.58
N ASP A 156 -8.88 -3.62 -6.91
CA ASP A 156 -7.88 -4.24 -7.79
C ASP A 156 -6.99 -5.24 -7.05
N THR A 157 -6.82 -5.07 -5.72
CA THR A 157 -6.19 -6.09 -4.88
C THR A 157 -7.10 -7.30 -4.66
N GLY A 158 -8.42 -7.14 -4.78
CA GLY A 158 -9.38 -8.20 -4.49
C GLY A 158 -9.37 -8.63 -3.02
N THR A 159 -8.98 -7.75 -2.10
CA THR A 159 -8.98 -8.05 -0.67
C THR A 159 -10.39 -8.18 -0.12
N ASP A 160 -10.61 -9.16 0.74
CA ASP A 160 -11.85 -9.33 1.49
C ASP A 160 -11.81 -8.63 2.87
N SER A 161 -10.74 -7.89 3.18
CA SER A 161 -10.62 -7.11 4.42
C SER A 161 -11.58 -5.93 4.45
N ALA A 162 -12.10 -5.61 5.63
CA ALA A 162 -12.90 -4.39 5.84
C ALA A 162 -12.08 -3.14 5.51
N PRO A 163 -12.47 -2.32 4.50
CA PRO A 163 -11.65 -1.21 4.04
C PRO A 163 -11.87 0.05 4.88
N ILE A 164 -10.81 0.58 5.46
CA ILE A 164 -10.80 1.85 6.21
C ILE A 164 -9.87 2.84 5.50
N LEU A 165 -10.41 3.96 5.03
CA LEU A 165 -9.66 5.09 4.52
C LEU A 165 -9.37 6.09 5.65
N VAL A 166 -8.09 6.31 5.93
CA VAL A 166 -7.67 7.44 6.76
C VAL A 166 -7.28 8.61 5.87
N THR A 167 -7.98 9.73 5.98
CA THR A 167 -7.67 10.93 5.19
C THR A 167 -7.34 12.10 6.10
N TRP A 168 -6.14 12.62 5.92
CA TRP A 168 -5.59 13.75 6.65
C TRP A 168 -5.67 15.04 5.81
N PRO A 169 -5.64 16.25 6.44
CA PRO A 169 -5.79 17.52 5.73
C PRO A 169 -4.64 17.78 4.76
N SER A 170 -4.86 17.51 3.49
CA SER A 170 -3.99 17.86 2.37
C SER A 170 -4.77 18.75 1.40
N ARG A 171 -4.18 19.87 1.02
CA ARG A 171 -4.84 20.90 0.21
C ARG A 171 -4.96 20.55 -1.26
N GLY A 172 -4.38 19.42 -1.69
CA GLY A 172 -4.38 19.03 -3.10
C GLY A 172 -3.63 20.03 -4.00
N SER A 173 -2.61 20.69 -3.46
CA SER A 173 -1.78 21.69 -4.13
C SER A 173 -0.30 21.41 -3.88
N THR A 174 0.51 21.44 -4.95
CA THR A 174 1.96 21.25 -4.84
C THR A 174 2.65 22.35 -4.03
N LEU A 175 2.05 23.53 -3.94
CA LEU A 175 2.56 24.65 -3.13
C LEU A 175 2.28 24.48 -1.62
N ALA A 176 1.41 23.54 -1.25
CA ALA A 176 1.02 23.33 0.14
C ALA A 176 1.89 22.28 0.88
N TYR A 177 3.06 21.93 0.35
CA TYR A 177 3.89 20.84 0.90
C TYR A 177 4.17 21.00 2.40
N GLY A 178 4.55 22.21 2.86
CA GLY A 178 4.80 22.48 4.28
C GLY A 178 3.54 22.37 5.14
N TYR A 179 2.40 22.88 4.67
CA TYR A 179 1.12 22.75 5.35
C TYR A 179 0.71 21.28 5.47
N ASP A 180 0.80 20.53 4.37
CA ASP A 180 0.46 19.13 4.31
C ASP A 180 1.34 18.32 5.28
N ARG A 181 2.64 18.62 5.36
CA ARG A 181 3.59 18.00 6.28
C ARG A 181 3.20 18.20 7.75
N GLU A 182 2.85 19.43 8.14
CA GLU A 182 2.35 19.73 9.49
C GLU A 182 0.99 19.07 9.76
N SER A 183 0.18 18.88 8.73
CA SER A 183 -1.13 18.22 8.85
C SER A 183 -1.02 16.72 9.13
N THR A 184 0.08 16.06 8.70
CA THR A 184 0.35 14.68 9.12
C THR A 184 0.61 14.60 10.61
N ASN A 185 1.41 15.54 11.17
CA ASN A 185 1.65 15.62 12.62
C ASN A 185 0.36 15.92 13.40
N TYR A 186 -0.49 16.82 12.88
CA TYR A 186 -1.80 17.12 13.44
C TYR A 186 -2.71 15.89 13.52
N THR A 187 -2.63 14.98 12.54
CA THR A 187 -3.48 13.79 12.45
C THR A 187 -2.94 12.61 13.24
N ARG A 188 -1.68 12.62 13.66
CA ARG A 188 -0.99 11.51 14.31
C ARG A 188 -1.77 10.91 15.48
N ASP A 189 -2.24 11.73 16.40
CA ASP A 189 -2.92 11.26 17.61
C ASP A 189 -4.31 10.66 17.31
N ALA A 190 -4.98 11.19 16.29
CA ALA A 190 -6.24 10.63 15.81
C ALA A 190 -6.05 9.25 15.16
N LEU A 191 -4.99 9.08 14.36
CA LEU A 191 -4.66 7.79 13.76
C LEU A 191 -4.22 6.78 14.83
N GLU A 192 -3.39 7.19 15.78
CA GLU A 192 -2.99 6.32 16.89
C GLU A 192 -4.23 5.87 17.71
N THR A 193 -5.19 6.77 17.96
CA THR A 193 -6.45 6.42 18.63
C THR A 193 -7.25 5.38 17.82
N LEU A 194 -7.31 5.50 16.51
CA LEU A 194 -7.92 4.49 15.62
C LEU A 194 -7.19 3.15 15.75
N PHE A 195 -5.86 3.16 15.72
CA PHE A 195 -5.06 1.93 15.89
C PHE A 195 -5.28 1.27 17.24
N GLN A 196 -5.34 2.04 18.33
CA GLN A 196 -5.68 1.52 19.66
C GLN A 196 -7.07 0.89 19.68
N TYR A 197 -8.06 1.52 19.04
CA TYR A 197 -9.39 0.97 18.94
C TYR A 197 -9.39 -0.37 18.22
N LEU A 198 -8.77 -0.45 17.03
CA LEU A 198 -8.69 -1.70 16.26
C LEU A 198 -7.93 -2.81 17.01
N ALA A 199 -6.90 -2.45 17.77
CA ALA A 199 -6.13 -3.40 18.57
C ALA A 199 -6.97 -4.04 19.70
N HIS A 200 -7.84 -3.25 20.34
CA HIS A 200 -8.64 -3.71 21.49
C HIS A 200 -10.00 -4.29 21.07
N ASP A 201 -10.46 -4.02 19.85
CA ASP A 201 -11.76 -4.53 19.39
C ASP A 201 -11.70 -6.07 19.20
N PRO A 202 -12.56 -6.85 19.90
CA PRO A 202 -12.52 -8.30 19.84
C PRO A 202 -12.97 -8.89 18.49
N GLU A 203 -13.78 -8.15 17.72
CA GLU A 203 -14.23 -8.57 16.38
C GLU A 203 -13.11 -8.48 15.34
N VAL A 204 -12.13 -7.57 15.53
CA VAL A 204 -10.98 -7.42 14.63
C VAL A 204 -9.89 -8.42 15.01
N LYS A 205 -9.48 -9.27 14.07
CA LYS A 205 -8.40 -10.27 14.28
C LYS A 205 -7.10 -9.85 13.64
N GLU A 206 -7.17 -9.21 12.48
CA GLU A 206 -6.00 -8.79 11.74
C GLU A 206 -6.12 -7.34 11.24
N VAL A 207 -5.02 -6.60 11.31
CA VAL A 207 -4.91 -5.23 10.78
C VAL A 207 -3.73 -5.18 9.83
N SER A 208 -4.01 -4.83 8.59
CA SER A 208 -3.02 -4.49 7.57
C SER A 208 -3.06 -2.99 7.29
N ILE A 209 -1.89 -2.37 7.16
CA ILE A 209 -1.75 -0.94 6.88
C ILE A 209 -1.05 -0.80 5.53
N LEU A 210 -1.60 0.05 4.66
CA LEU A 210 -0.97 0.50 3.43
C LEU A 210 -0.87 2.03 3.46
N ALA A 211 0.33 2.56 3.58
CA ALA A 211 0.58 4.00 3.56
C ALA A 211 1.33 4.41 2.29
N HIS A 212 1.04 5.58 1.75
CA HIS A 212 1.66 6.09 0.54
C HIS A 212 2.38 7.43 0.78
N SER A 213 3.60 7.55 0.26
CA SER A 213 4.34 8.82 0.20
C SER A 213 4.47 9.50 1.57
N MET A 214 4.01 10.75 1.73
CA MET A 214 3.97 11.48 3.00
C MET A 214 3.06 10.82 4.06
N GLY A 215 2.07 10.01 3.64
CA GLY A 215 1.24 9.21 4.55
C GLY A 215 2.04 8.17 5.35
N ASN A 216 3.21 7.74 4.85
CA ASN A 216 4.11 6.85 5.60
C ASN A 216 4.69 7.52 6.84
N TRP A 217 4.96 8.83 6.78
CA TRP A 217 5.36 9.57 7.97
C TRP A 217 4.28 9.51 9.04
N LEU A 218 3.02 9.79 8.66
CA LEU A 218 1.88 9.71 9.57
C LEU A 218 1.71 8.31 10.16
N ALA A 219 1.77 7.27 9.33
CA ALA A 219 1.65 5.88 9.76
C ALA A 219 2.75 5.49 10.77
N LEU A 220 4.00 5.77 10.43
CA LEU A 220 5.17 5.41 11.26
C LEU A 220 5.16 6.16 12.59
N GLU A 221 4.85 7.46 12.60
CA GLU A 221 4.75 8.22 13.85
C GLU A 221 3.62 7.73 14.74
N SER A 222 2.47 7.35 14.16
CA SER A 222 1.34 6.82 14.94
C SER A 222 1.65 5.44 15.51
N LEU A 223 2.29 4.55 14.74
CA LEU A 223 2.74 3.23 15.20
C LEU A 223 3.81 3.36 16.28
N ARG A 224 4.80 4.24 16.08
CA ARG A 224 5.83 4.53 17.08
C ARG A 224 5.21 5.01 18.40
N GLN A 225 4.27 5.97 18.33
CA GLN A 225 3.59 6.48 19.51
C GLN A 225 2.81 5.37 20.24
N MET A 226 2.11 4.51 19.50
CA MET A 226 1.42 3.34 20.05
C MET A 226 2.40 2.38 20.72
N ALA A 227 3.53 2.07 20.07
CA ALA A 227 4.54 1.16 20.63
C ALA A 227 5.14 1.69 21.92
N ILE A 228 5.45 2.99 22.00
CA ILE A 228 5.96 3.63 23.23
C ILE A 228 4.93 3.54 24.36
N ARG A 229 3.65 3.79 24.07
CA ARG A 229 2.58 3.73 25.07
C ARG A 229 2.28 2.33 25.57
N ASN A 230 2.36 1.33 24.69
CA ASN A 230 1.95 -0.05 24.99
C ASN A 230 3.15 -0.97 25.32
N GLY A 231 4.39 -0.48 25.19
CA GLY A 231 5.59 -1.31 25.31
C GLY A 231 5.83 -2.23 24.10
N GLY A 232 5.22 -1.94 22.96
CA GLY A 232 5.31 -2.68 21.70
C GLY A 232 4.05 -2.57 20.87
N LEU A 233 4.07 -3.14 19.65
CA LEU A 233 2.91 -3.17 18.77
C LEU A 233 2.09 -4.45 18.98
N PRO A 234 0.75 -4.36 19.03
CA PRO A 234 -0.12 -5.52 19.21
C PRO A 234 0.03 -6.54 18.06
N ALA A 235 -0.01 -7.83 18.38
CA ALA A 235 0.16 -8.92 17.41
C ALA A 235 -0.92 -8.99 16.30
N LYS A 236 -2.02 -8.24 16.45
CA LYS A 236 -3.04 -8.09 15.40
C LYS A 236 -2.55 -7.30 14.18
N PHE A 237 -1.55 -6.43 14.34
CA PHE A 237 -0.91 -5.73 13.22
C PHE A 237 -0.01 -6.73 12.49
N LYS A 238 -0.43 -7.19 11.32
CA LYS A 238 0.29 -8.24 10.57
C LYS A 238 1.20 -7.66 9.51
N ASN A 239 0.69 -6.75 8.69
CA ASN A 239 1.40 -6.20 7.54
C ASN A 239 1.40 -4.67 7.61
N VAL A 240 2.57 -4.07 7.55
CA VAL A 240 2.74 -2.62 7.39
C VAL A 240 3.47 -2.37 6.08
N MET A 241 2.70 -1.98 5.06
CA MET A 241 3.16 -1.75 3.71
C MET A 241 3.42 -0.26 3.50
N LEU A 242 4.65 0.10 3.24
CA LEU A 242 5.13 1.46 3.07
C LEU A 242 5.44 1.70 1.60
N ALA A 243 4.51 2.32 0.87
CA ALA A 243 4.64 2.56 -0.55
C ALA A 243 5.29 3.92 -0.83
N ALA A 244 6.42 3.91 -1.56
CA ALA A 244 7.20 5.09 -1.93
C ALA A 244 7.39 6.08 -0.76
N PRO A 245 7.89 5.63 0.42
CA PRO A 245 7.87 6.43 1.63
C PRO A 245 8.70 7.71 1.52
N ASP A 246 8.02 8.87 1.68
CA ASP A 246 8.65 10.19 1.79
C ASP A 246 9.07 10.45 3.23
N VAL A 247 9.93 9.59 3.74
CA VAL A 247 10.48 9.59 5.09
C VAL A 247 11.99 9.66 5.00
N ASP A 248 12.58 10.44 5.89
CA ASP A 248 14.03 10.50 6.07
C ASP A 248 14.54 9.14 6.60
N VAL A 249 15.65 8.64 6.06
CA VAL A 249 16.18 7.33 6.43
C VAL A 249 16.60 7.27 7.91
N ASP A 250 17.22 8.35 8.44
CA ASP A 250 17.66 8.37 9.83
C ASP A 250 16.47 8.44 10.79
N VAL A 251 15.39 9.14 10.38
CA VAL A 251 14.15 9.17 11.14
C VAL A 251 13.50 7.79 11.16
N PHE A 252 13.46 7.09 10.02
CA PHE A 252 12.94 5.72 9.95
C PHE A 252 13.71 4.77 10.87
N ARG A 253 15.04 4.85 10.91
CA ARG A 253 15.89 4.08 11.84
C ARG A 253 15.47 4.28 13.29
N THR A 254 15.25 5.53 13.68
CA THR A 254 14.82 5.88 15.04
C THR A 254 13.41 5.34 15.32
N GLN A 255 12.48 5.49 14.37
CA GLN A 255 11.10 5.00 14.51
C GLN A 255 11.05 3.48 14.70
N ILE A 256 11.79 2.70 13.89
CA ILE A 256 11.84 1.24 14.04
C ILE A 256 12.49 0.84 15.36
N ALA A 257 13.58 1.49 15.78
CA ALA A 257 14.23 1.21 17.05
C ALA A 257 13.27 1.44 18.24
N ASP A 258 12.50 2.51 18.22
CA ASP A 258 11.52 2.83 19.27
C ASP A 258 10.33 1.87 19.28
N MET A 259 9.98 1.24 18.17
CA MET A 259 8.94 0.21 18.12
C MET A 259 9.39 -1.11 18.74
N GLY A 260 10.69 -1.29 18.98
CA GLY A 260 11.27 -2.47 19.60
C GLY A 260 11.44 -3.65 18.64
N LYS A 261 11.95 -4.78 19.17
CA LYS A 261 12.25 -5.97 18.34
C LYS A 261 11.01 -6.77 17.91
N GLN A 262 9.92 -6.64 18.63
CA GLN A 262 8.65 -7.33 18.34
C GLN A 262 7.69 -6.38 17.64
N HIS A 263 7.97 -6.06 16.40
CA HIS A 263 7.09 -5.29 15.54
C HIS A 263 6.57 -6.16 14.38
N PRO A 264 5.46 -5.76 13.72
CA PRO A 264 4.97 -6.44 12.52
C PRO A 264 6.02 -6.40 11.40
N GLN A 265 5.86 -7.26 10.40
CA GLN A 265 6.69 -7.19 9.23
C GLN A 265 6.41 -5.90 8.46
N PHE A 266 7.46 -5.13 8.21
CA PHE A 266 7.42 -3.97 7.33
C PHE A 266 7.80 -4.37 5.91
N THR A 267 7.01 -3.92 4.94
CA THR A 267 7.30 -4.08 3.52
C THR A 267 7.47 -2.71 2.87
N LEU A 268 8.67 -2.44 2.35
CA LEU A 268 8.97 -1.20 1.63
C LEU A 268 8.82 -1.41 0.14
N PHE A 269 8.00 -0.60 -0.52
CA PHE A 269 8.01 -0.47 -1.97
C PHE A 269 8.85 0.75 -2.33
N VAL A 270 10.02 0.51 -2.93
CA VAL A 270 10.98 1.54 -3.29
C VAL A 270 11.14 1.68 -4.80
N SER A 271 11.59 2.84 -5.26
CA SER A 271 11.88 3.06 -6.68
C SER A 271 12.94 4.15 -6.83
N GLN A 272 14.13 3.80 -7.30
CA GLN A 272 15.25 4.74 -7.48
C GLN A 272 14.95 5.80 -8.56
N ASP A 273 14.03 5.52 -9.47
CA ASP A 273 13.59 6.44 -10.53
C ASP A 273 12.38 7.31 -10.14
N ASP A 274 11.93 7.26 -8.88
CA ASP A 274 10.86 8.09 -8.34
C ASP A 274 11.21 9.59 -8.41
N ARG A 275 10.47 10.32 -9.24
CA ARG A 275 10.70 11.75 -9.50
C ARG A 275 10.16 12.63 -8.38
N ALA A 276 9.06 12.25 -7.74
CA ALA A 276 8.49 13.01 -6.65
C ALA A 276 9.41 12.99 -5.43
N LEU A 277 9.96 11.83 -5.08
CA LEU A 277 10.94 11.70 -3.98
C LEU A 277 12.26 12.39 -4.30
N LYS A 278 12.68 12.46 -5.57
CA LYS A 278 13.83 13.29 -5.97
C LYS A 278 13.60 14.78 -5.72
N VAL A 279 12.38 15.28 -5.93
CA VAL A 279 12.02 16.66 -5.60
C VAL A 279 11.98 16.85 -4.09
N SER A 280 11.30 15.96 -3.36
CA SER A 280 11.27 15.99 -1.88
C SER A 280 12.68 16.02 -1.28
N ARG A 281 13.58 15.13 -1.75
CA ARG A 281 14.99 15.11 -1.32
C ARG A 281 15.65 16.48 -1.45
N ARG A 282 15.42 17.21 -2.55
CA ARG A 282 15.99 18.55 -2.76
C ARG A 282 15.42 19.58 -1.79
N VAL A 283 14.11 19.51 -1.53
CA VAL A 283 13.43 20.41 -0.57
C VAL A 283 14.01 20.24 0.85
N TRP A 284 14.36 19.00 1.21
CA TRP A 284 14.89 18.65 2.53
C TRP A 284 16.42 18.60 2.58
N GLY A 285 17.13 19.43 1.82
CA GLY A 285 18.58 19.55 1.92
C GLY A 285 19.37 18.37 1.38
N ASN A 286 18.85 17.66 0.39
CA ASN A 286 19.43 16.45 -0.24
C ASN A 286 19.53 15.22 0.66
N ILE A 287 18.74 15.15 1.72
CA ILE A 287 18.67 13.97 2.59
C ILE A 287 17.95 12.82 1.86
N PRO A 288 18.51 11.60 1.86
CA PRO A 288 17.90 10.44 1.20
C PRO A 288 16.49 10.15 1.72
N ARG A 289 15.58 9.85 0.78
CA ARG A 289 14.22 9.42 1.11
C ARG A 289 14.12 7.91 1.04
N LEU A 290 13.53 7.31 2.06
CA LEU A 290 13.43 5.86 2.23
C LEU A 290 12.85 5.15 0.99
N GLY A 291 11.86 5.77 0.31
CA GLY A 291 11.26 5.21 -0.91
C GLY A 291 12.14 5.28 -2.16
N SER A 292 13.31 5.92 -2.11
CA SER A 292 14.22 6.05 -3.26
C SER A 292 15.64 5.54 -3.00
N ILE A 293 15.85 4.79 -1.92
CA ILE A 293 17.14 4.15 -1.64
C ILE A 293 17.41 3.02 -2.64
N ASP A 294 18.69 2.68 -2.77
CA ASP A 294 19.11 1.42 -3.39
C ASP A 294 19.20 0.34 -2.31
N PRO A 295 18.26 -0.63 -2.27
CA PRO A 295 18.22 -1.62 -1.19
C PRO A 295 19.41 -2.59 -1.20
N GLU A 296 20.15 -2.68 -2.31
CA GLU A 296 21.33 -3.55 -2.41
C GLU A 296 22.62 -2.85 -1.98
N GLN A 297 22.57 -1.53 -1.80
CA GLN A 297 23.72 -0.74 -1.38
C GLN A 297 23.89 -0.72 0.13
N ALA A 298 25.11 -0.91 0.62
CA ALA A 298 25.46 -0.68 2.03
C ALA A 298 25.27 0.81 2.41
N PRO A 299 24.77 1.13 3.62
CA PRO A 299 24.46 0.20 4.73
C PRO A 299 23.01 -0.34 4.69
N TYR A 300 22.20 0.03 3.70
CA TYR A 300 20.75 -0.25 3.69
C TYR A 300 20.46 -1.75 3.70
N LYS A 301 21.20 -2.54 2.93
CA LYS A 301 20.97 -3.98 2.79
C LYS A 301 21.00 -4.69 4.15
N GLU A 302 22.04 -4.46 4.91
CA GLU A 302 22.26 -5.09 6.21
C GLU A 302 21.28 -4.55 7.27
N GLU A 303 21.02 -3.25 7.26
CA GLU A 303 20.13 -2.59 8.20
C GLU A 303 18.68 -3.06 8.03
N LEU A 304 18.18 -3.14 6.80
CA LEU A 304 16.81 -3.57 6.50
C LEU A 304 16.62 -5.04 6.88
N ALA A 305 17.59 -5.91 6.54
CA ALA A 305 17.56 -7.32 6.90
C ALA A 305 17.57 -7.53 8.42
N SER A 306 18.42 -6.79 9.16
CA SER A 306 18.53 -6.92 10.63
C SER A 306 17.28 -6.46 11.37
N ASN A 307 16.47 -5.60 10.76
CA ASN A 307 15.22 -5.09 11.32
C ASN A 307 13.97 -5.78 10.74
N ASN A 308 14.10 -6.96 10.12
CA ASN A 308 12.98 -7.70 9.50
C ASN A 308 12.13 -6.84 8.57
N VAL A 309 12.79 -5.98 7.79
CA VAL A 309 12.15 -5.12 6.77
C VAL A 309 12.37 -5.74 5.40
N VAL A 310 11.29 -6.06 4.74
CA VAL A 310 11.30 -6.58 3.37
C VAL A 310 11.25 -5.45 2.38
N VAL A 311 12.02 -5.53 1.30
CA VAL A 311 12.02 -4.51 0.26
C VAL A 311 11.59 -5.10 -1.07
N ILE A 312 10.67 -4.40 -1.73
CA ILE A 312 10.23 -4.69 -3.09
C ILE A 312 10.67 -3.49 -3.97
N ASP A 313 11.71 -3.70 -4.76
CA ASP A 313 12.24 -2.67 -5.66
C ASP A 313 11.42 -2.60 -6.95
N LEU A 314 10.71 -1.49 -7.12
CA LEU A 314 9.87 -1.20 -8.28
C LEU A 314 10.60 -0.39 -9.37
N THR A 315 11.91 -0.19 -9.27
CA THR A 315 12.67 0.65 -10.20
C THR A 315 12.47 0.21 -11.65
N LYS A 316 12.48 -1.10 -11.90
CA LYS A 316 12.31 -1.69 -13.25
C LYS A 316 10.86 -1.92 -13.65
N VAL A 317 9.90 -1.72 -12.74
CA VAL A 317 8.47 -1.90 -13.01
C VAL A 317 7.97 -0.73 -13.85
N LYS A 318 7.33 -1.04 -14.98
CA LYS A 318 6.68 -0.03 -15.83
C LYS A 318 5.32 0.33 -15.24
N SER A 319 4.99 1.61 -15.20
CA SER A 319 3.68 2.10 -14.80
C SER A 319 3.23 3.24 -15.71
N GLY A 320 1.92 3.54 -15.70
CA GLY A 320 1.36 4.71 -16.40
C GLY A 320 1.60 6.03 -15.67
N ASP A 321 2.17 6.00 -14.46
CA ASP A 321 2.47 7.18 -13.68
C ASP A 321 3.75 7.88 -14.17
N SER A 322 3.59 9.10 -14.67
CA SER A 322 4.70 9.92 -15.21
C SER A 322 5.76 10.31 -14.17
N LEU A 323 5.42 10.29 -12.89
CA LEU A 323 6.33 10.57 -11.79
C LEU A 323 7.02 9.32 -11.25
N ASN A 324 6.59 8.12 -11.65
CA ASN A 324 7.03 6.84 -11.10
C ASN A 324 6.84 6.72 -9.57
N HIS A 325 5.89 7.48 -9.01
CA HIS A 325 5.64 7.57 -7.57
C HIS A 325 4.48 6.69 -7.09
N GLY A 326 3.54 6.40 -7.97
CA GLY A 326 2.36 5.57 -7.71
C GLY A 326 2.47 4.14 -8.23
N LYS A 327 3.66 3.62 -8.54
CA LYS A 327 3.87 2.29 -9.15
C LYS A 327 3.19 1.16 -8.37
N PHE A 328 3.17 1.24 -7.05
CA PHE A 328 2.54 0.23 -6.16
C PHE A 328 1.04 0.06 -6.42
N ALA A 329 0.34 1.14 -6.82
CA ALA A 329 -1.10 1.13 -7.07
C ALA A 329 -1.44 1.16 -8.56
N SER A 330 -0.55 1.66 -9.42
CA SER A 330 -0.77 1.79 -10.87
C SER A 330 -0.22 0.62 -11.68
N SER A 331 0.62 -0.23 -11.10
CA SER A 331 1.06 -1.47 -11.74
C SER A 331 0.11 -2.61 -11.42
N PRO A 332 -0.59 -3.20 -12.41
CA PRO A 332 -1.52 -4.30 -12.20
C PRO A 332 -0.88 -5.48 -11.47
N GLN A 333 0.38 -5.80 -11.80
CA GLN A 333 1.11 -6.91 -11.20
C GLN A 333 1.34 -6.70 -9.70
N ILE A 334 1.72 -5.48 -9.31
CA ILE A 334 2.00 -5.16 -7.89
C ILE A 334 0.70 -5.11 -7.09
N VAL A 335 -0.36 -4.54 -7.66
CA VAL A 335 -1.67 -4.49 -6.99
C VAL A 335 -2.21 -5.89 -6.75
N GLN A 336 -2.14 -6.79 -7.73
CA GLN A 336 -2.53 -8.19 -7.58
C GLN A 336 -1.67 -8.93 -6.56
N LEU A 337 -0.34 -8.70 -6.57
CA LEU A 337 0.56 -9.26 -5.58
C LEU A 337 0.15 -8.88 -4.15
N ILE A 338 -0.10 -7.59 -3.90
CA ILE A 338 -0.54 -7.11 -2.59
C ILE A 338 -1.82 -7.84 -2.17
N GLY A 339 -2.81 -7.93 -3.07
CA GLY A 339 -4.10 -8.56 -2.80
C GLY A 339 -3.99 -10.05 -2.48
N THR A 340 -3.24 -10.79 -3.29
CA THR A 340 -3.09 -12.24 -3.11
C THR A 340 -2.43 -12.59 -1.77
N ARG A 341 -1.42 -11.81 -1.36
CA ARG A 341 -0.75 -12.03 -0.09
C ARG A 341 -1.61 -11.66 1.12
N MET A 342 -2.40 -10.59 1.00
CA MET A 342 -3.35 -10.20 2.04
C MET A 342 -4.48 -11.24 2.19
N ALA A 343 -5.02 -11.74 1.08
CA ALA A 343 -6.08 -12.74 1.10
C ALA A 343 -5.63 -14.08 1.70
N GLY A 344 -4.35 -14.42 1.60
CA GLY A 344 -3.79 -15.62 2.20
C GLY A 344 -3.45 -15.50 3.68
N GLY A 345 -3.67 -14.34 4.33
CA GLY A 345 -3.18 -14.08 5.69
C GLY A 345 -1.65 -14.23 5.81
N GLN A 346 -0.96 -14.23 4.66
CA GLN A 346 0.47 -14.48 4.55
C GLN A 346 1.24 -13.17 4.54
N SER A 347 2.43 -13.16 5.12
CA SER A 347 3.35 -12.08 4.88
C SER A 347 3.69 -12.01 3.38
N LEU A 348 3.99 -10.81 2.87
CA LEU A 348 4.42 -10.63 1.47
C LEU A 348 5.67 -11.47 1.08
N THR A 349 6.29 -12.12 2.07
CA THR A 349 7.53 -12.90 1.95
C THR A 349 7.40 -14.32 2.48
N ASP A 350 6.19 -14.89 2.55
CA ASP A 350 6.04 -16.28 2.95
C ASP A 350 6.83 -17.17 1.99
N SER A 351 7.83 -17.87 2.54
CA SER A 351 8.74 -18.74 1.79
C SER A 351 8.09 -20.00 1.20
N ARG A 352 6.87 -20.33 1.63
CA ARG A 352 6.17 -21.54 1.21
C ARG A 352 5.51 -21.45 -0.16
N VAL A 353 5.25 -20.21 -0.63
CA VAL A 353 4.61 -19.97 -1.93
C VAL A 353 5.33 -18.81 -2.61
N GLY A 354 5.91 -19.04 -3.79
CA GLY A 354 6.52 -18.00 -4.61
C GLY A 354 5.48 -17.01 -5.11
N LEU A 355 5.89 -15.76 -5.26
CA LEU A 355 5.02 -14.68 -5.76
C LEU A 355 4.45 -14.99 -7.15
N GLY A 356 5.19 -15.75 -7.97
CA GLY A 356 4.76 -16.21 -9.28
C GLY A 356 3.58 -17.17 -9.23
N ASP A 357 3.64 -18.18 -8.38
CA ASP A 357 2.61 -19.23 -8.24
C ASP A 357 1.25 -18.63 -7.88
N THR A 358 1.26 -17.64 -6.99
CA THR A 358 0.04 -17.04 -6.46
C THR A 358 -0.66 -16.15 -7.48
N ILE A 359 0.10 -15.41 -8.30
CA ILE A 359 -0.46 -14.57 -9.39
C ILE A 359 -1.11 -15.46 -10.47
N VAL A 360 -0.50 -16.62 -10.78
CA VAL A 360 -1.05 -17.58 -11.74
C VAL A 360 -2.39 -18.14 -11.27
N GLN A 361 -2.49 -18.54 -10.00
CA GLN A 361 -3.74 -19.10 -9.44
C GLN A 361 -4.88 -18.06 -9.42
N ALA A 362 -4.58 -16.79 -9.19
CA ALA A 362 -5.58 -15.71 -9.18
C ALA A 362 -6.11 -15.36 -10.58
N THR A 363 -5.32 -15.57 -11.63
CA THR A 363 -5.67 -15.18 -13.00
C THR A 363 -6.26 -16.29 -13.87
N THR A 364 -6.11 -17.57 -13.46
CA THR A 364 -6.50 -18.71 -14.31
C THR A 364 -7.44 -19.67 -13.59
N GLY A 365 -8.71 -19.40 -13.70
CA GLY A 365 -9.75 -20.40 -13.42
C GLY A 365 -9.84 -21.53 -14.44
N ALA A 366 -8.89 -21.67 -15.39
CA ALA A 366 -8.87 -22.70 -16.43
C ALA A 366 -7.46 -22.92 -17.01
N ALA A 367 -7.01 -24.17 -17.03
CA ALA A 367 -5.84 -24.74 -17.69
C ALA A 367 -4.46 -24.45 -17.05
N ALA A 368 -3.97 -25.39 -16.22
CA ALA A 368 -2.71 -25.30 -15.48
C ALA A 368 -1.45 -25.11 -16.35
N ALA A 369 -1.40 -25.57 -17.61
CA ALA A 369 -0.21 -25.46 -18.47
C ALA A 369 -0.02 -24.06 -19.09
N ALA A 370 -1.12 -23.35 -19.42
CA ALA A 370 -1.05 -21.99 -19.92
C ALA A 370 -0.79 -20.98 -18.79
N GLY A 371 -1.16 -21.33 -17.56
CA GLY A 371 -0.99 -20.52 -16.37
C GLY A 371 0.47 -20.34 -15.96
N SER A 372 1.29 -21.39 -16.00
CA SER A 372 2.68 -21.35 -15.56
C SER A 372 3.54 -20.40 -16.40
N ALA A 373 3.38 -20.41 -17.73
CA ALA A 373 4.13 -19.49 -18.60
C ALA A 373 3.73 -18.03 -18.38
N ALA A 374 2.44 -17.74 -18.21
CA ALA A 374 1.96 -16.40 -17.87
C ALA A 374 2.45 -15.94 -16.49
N GLY A 375 2.47 -16.84 -15.51
CA GLY A 375 3.00 -16.61 -14.17
C GLY A 375 4.48 -16.22 -14.19
N LEU A 376 5.28 -16.93 -14.95
CA LEU A 376 6.71 -16.63 -15.11
C LEU A 376 6.95 -15.23 -15.71
N VAL A 377 6.13 -14.82 -16.69
CA VAL A 377 6.25 -13.47 -17.28
C VAL A 377 5.87 -12.40 -16.26
N ILE A 378 4.86 -12.63 -15.44
CA ILE A 378 4.39 -11.67 -14.42
C ILE A 378 5.35 -11.64 -13.24
N SER A 379 5.86 -12.78 -12.79
CA SER A 379 6.74 -12.89 -11.62
C SER A 379 8.20 -12.53 -11.90
N ALA A 380 8.64 -12.51 -13.17
CA ALA A 380 10.02 -12.21 -13.54
C ALA A 380 10.55 -10.88 -12.95
N PRO A 381 9.81 -9.76 -12.96
CA PRO A 381 10.27 -8.54 -12.31
C PRO A 381 10.41 -8.66 -10.79
N VAL A 382 9.56 -9.47 -10.16
CA VAL A 382 9.54 -9.68 -8.71
C VAL A 382 10.62 -10.64 -8.28
N ALA A 383 10.92 -11.67 -9.08
CA ALA A 383 12.01 -12.62 -8.84
C ALA A 383 13.40 -11.96 -8.78
N MET A 384 13.56 -10.75 -9.33
CA MET A 384 14.82 -10.02 -9.23
C MET A 384 15.06 -9.44 -7.82
N VAL A 385 14.00 -9.24 -7.03
CA VAL A 385 14.05 -8.49 -5.78
C VAL A 385 13.57 -9.29 -4.56
N ASP A 386 12.85 -10.37 -4.77
CA ASP A 386 12.37 -11.26 -3.73
C ASP A 386 13.03 -12.64 -3.86
N GLN A 387 13.73 -13.08 -2.82
CA GLN A 387 14.52 -14.31 -2.85
C GLN A 387 13.63 -15.55 -3.01
N ASN A 388 12.47 -15.58 -2.35
CA ASN A 388 11.55 -16.73 -2.40
C ASN A 388 10.90 -16.86 -3.79
N THR A 389 10.51 -15.74 -4.39
CA THR A 389 10.04 -15.73 -5.79
C THR A 389 11.14 -16.15 -6.75
N ARG A 390 12.40 -15.77 -6.51
CA ARG A 390 13.56 -16.16 -7.33
C ARG A 390 13.79 -17.67 -7.30
N GLU A 391 13.73 -18.27 -6.13
CA GLU A 391 13.90 -19.73 -5.97
C GLU A 391 12.77 -20.51 -6.64
N ASN A 392 11.52 -20.09 -6.44
CA ASN A 392 10.39 -20.72 -7.09
C ASN A 392 10.33 -20.44 -8.60
N TYR A 393 10.70 -19.23 -9.03
CA TYR A 393 10.81 -18.88 -10.45
C TYR A 393 11.80 -19.79 -11.18
N GLY A 394 12.93 -20.10 -10.57
CA GLY A 394 13.90 -21.06 -11.10
C GLY A 394 13.29 -22.47 -11.26
N ASN A 395 12.58 -22.95 -10.26
CA ASN A 395 11.92 -24.26 -10.29
C ASN A 395 10.82 -24.35 -11.36
N GLU A 396 10.03 -23.29 -11.53
CA GLU A 396 9.00 -23.20 -12.57
C GLU A 396 9.60 -23.16 -13.98
N VAL A 397 10.65 -22.37 -14.22
CA VAL A 397 11.38 -22.36 -15.49
C VAL A 397 11.92 -23.75 -15.81
N GLU A 398 12.52 -24.42 -14.82
CA GLU A 398 13.06 -25.78 -14.98
C GLU A 398 11.96 -26.80 -15.32
N SER A 399 10.77 -26.68 -14.70
CA SER A 399 9.61 -27.52 -14.98
C SER A 399 9.04 -27.33 -16.39
N LEU A 400 9.00 -26.08 -16.87
CA LEU A 400 8.47 -25.76 -18.22
C LEU A 400 9.44 -26.09 -19.35
N THR A 401 10.75 -26.00 -19.11
CA THR A 401 11.78 -26.27 -20.13
C THR A 401 12.14 -27.75 -20.26
N GLY A 402 11.56 -28.62 -19.41
CA GLY A 402 11.80 -30.06 -19.45
C GLY A 402 13.23 -30.47 -19.08
N SER A 403 14.01 -29.59 -18.55
CA SER A 403 15.37 -29.84 -18.09
C SER A 403 15.36 -30.49 -16.72
N GLN A 404 14.96 -31.75 -16.64
CA GLN A 404 15.17 -32.56 -15.45
C GLN A 404 16.67 -32.87 -15.29
N SER A 405 17.39 -31.98 -14.64
CA SER A 405 18.67 -32.31 -14.04
C SER A 405 18.40 -33.34 -12.95
N SER A 406 18.66 -34.61 -13.24
CA SER A 406 18.58 -35.72 -12.27
C SER A 406 19.57 -35.44 -11.14
N LYS A 407 19.14 -34.76 -10.09
CA LYS A 407 19.81 -34.83 -8.80
C LYS A 407 19.60 -36.23 -8.28
N LYS A 408 20.58 -37.13 -8.52
CA LYS A 408 20.72 -38.40 -7.83
C LYS A 408 20.70 -38.16 -6.34
N THR A 409 19.59 -38.38 -5.71
CA THR A 409 19.51 -38.61 -4.28
C THR A 409 20.24 -39.89 -3.97
N ASN A 410 21.47 -39.81 -3.53
CA ASN A 410 22.19 -40.86 -2.86
C ASN A 410 21.54 -41.10 -1.50
N ALA A 411 20.47 -41.90 -1.50
CA ALA A 411 19.96 -42.56 -0.31
C ALA A 411 20.92 -43.72 0.04
N GLY A 412 21.99 -43.37 0.70
CA GLY A 412 22.88 -44.34 1.36
C GLY A 412 22.18 -44.92 2.60
N SER A 413 21.48 -46.02 2.41
CA SER A 413 21.12 -46.93 3.49
C SER A 413 22.37 -47.29 4.30
N LYS A 414 22.45 -46.86 5.54
CA LYS A 414 23.28 -47.49 6.55
C LYS A 414 22.40 -47.89 7.71
N ASN A 415 22.03 -49.21 7.68
CA ASN A 415 21.65 -49.96 8.85
C ASN A 415 22.74 -49.74 9.93
N CYS A 416 22.37 -49.24 11.08
CA CYS A 416 23.12 -49.43 12.31
C CYS A 416 22.23 -50.11 13.34
N ASN A 417 22.53 -51.39 13.54
CA ASN A 417 22.06 -52.18 14.66
C ASN A 417 22.44 -51.55 16.00
N LEU A 418 21.49 -51.46 16.88
CA LEU A 418 21.68 -51.28 18.32
C LEU A 418 22.27 -52.55 18.95
N PRO A 419 23.13 -52.40 19.93
CA PRO A 419 23.14 -53.34 21.06
C PRO A 419 22.71 -52.66 22.37
N VAL A 420 21.97 -53.50 23.09
CA VAL A 420 21.35 -53.39 24.39
C VAL A 420 22.38 -53.10 25.49
N ALA A 421 21.93 -52.40 26.53
CA ALA A 421 22.57 -52.06 27.78
C ALA A 421 23.23 -53.26 28.56
N PRO A 422 24.07 -52.95 29.56
CA PRO A 422 23.55 -53.19 30.89
C PRO A 422 23.84 -52.13 31.96
N THR A 423 22.91 -52.09 32.87
CA THR A 423 22.84 -51.44 34.18
C THR A 423 24.02 -51.78 35.11
N LYS A 424 24.42 -50.80 35.92
CA LYS A 424 24.90 -50.84 37.33
C LYS A 424 25.46 -49.45 37.63
N GLY A 425 25.15 -48.72 38.66
CA GLY A 425 24.85 -49.08 40.01
C GLY A 425 25.46 -48.04 40.92
N CYS A 426 24.69 -47.38 41.76
CA CYS A 426 24.91 -46.84 43.08
C CYS A 426 26.21 -46.12 43.52
N LYS A 427 25.94 -45.00 44.27
CA LYS A 427 26.66 -44.48 45.44
C LYS A 427 27.79 -43.47 45.09
N LYS A 428 27.71 -42.25 45.52
CA LYS A 428 27.41 -41.54 46.79
C LYS A 428 26.99 -40.14 46.52
#